data_7130d6b460cc3dd436f67e29bf68c69f
#
_entry.id   7130d6b460cc3dd436f67e29bf68c69f
#
_cell.length_a   1.000
_cell.length_b   1.000
_cell.length_c   1.000
_cell.angle_alpha   90.00
_cell.angle_beta   90.00
_cell.angle_gamma   90.00
#
_symmetry.space_group_name_H-M   'P 1'
#
loop_
_entity.id
_entity.type
_entity.pdbx_description
1 polymer ?
#
loop_
_entity_poly.entity_id
_entity_poly.type
_entity_poly.pdbx_seq_one_letter_code
_entity_poly.pdbx_strand_id
1 'polypeptide(L)'
;MQRKDKRRNNQLRDISIILDFNIHAEGSVLVKFGNTHVICNATVEKATPRWMQNDKRGWVTAEYGMLPRSTNERMNREAHRGKQSGRTMEIQRLIGRSLRQAVNLEKLMGYTITVDCDVIQADGGTRTASITGATVALHKALKKIEKENAINNLVAAISVGICKDELLLDLDYEE
;
A
#
# COMPACT_ATOMS: atom_id res chain seq x y z
N MET A 1 25.35 15.09 -5.27
CA MET A 1 25.50 13.90 -6.14
C MET A 1 24.58 14.02 -7.35
N GLN A 2 25.00 13.69 -8.57
CA GLN A 2 24.06 13.65 -9.70
C GLN A 2 23.37 12.28 -9.71
N ARG A 3 22.04 12.26 -9.52
CA ARG A 3 21.22 11.04 -9.60
C ARG A 3 21.21 10.51 -11.03
N LYS A 4 21.11 9.18 -11.22
CA LYS A 4 21.15 8.56 -12.56
C LYS A 4 20.05 9.06 -13.49
N ASP A 5 18.87 9.29 -12.95
CA ASP A 5 17.71 9.81 -13.67
C ASP A 5 17.68 11.36 -13.78
N LYS A 6 18.75 12.03 -13.33
CA LYS A 6 18.93 13.50 -13.34
C LYS A 6 17.93 14.26 -12.47
N ARG A 7 17.16 13.60 -11.57
CA ARG A 7 16.33 14.29 -10.59
C ARG A 7 17.18 15.11 -9.62
N ARG A 8 16.60 16.19 -9.10
CA ARG A 8 17.16 16.91 -7.95
C ARG A 8 16.98 16.08 -6.68
N ASN A 9 17.78 16.32 -5.66
CA ASN A 9 17.73 15.59 -4.39
C ASN A 9 16.35 15.63 -3.71
N ASN A 10 15.61 16.71 -3.87
CA ASN A 10 14.28 16.92 -3.34
C ASN A 10 13.13 16.68 -4.35
N GLN A 11 13.40 15.96 -5.43
CA GLN A 11 12.44 15.71 -6.49
C GLN A 11 11.94 14.26 -6.44
N LEU A 12 10.61 14.09 -6.51
CA LEU A 12 9.95 12.79 -6.65
C LEU A 12 10.14 12.22 -8.07
N ARG A 13 10.07 10.91 -8.20
CA ARG A 13 9.80 10.26 -9.49
C ARG A 13 8.42 10.67 -10.00
N ASP A 14 8.14 10.42 -11.27
CA ASP A 14 6.80 10.61 -11.82
C ASP A 14 5.82 9.67 -11.10
N ILE A 15 4.77 10.26 -10.54
CA ILE A 15 3.74 9.53 -9.82
C ILE A 15 2.48 9.45 -10.69
N SER A 16 1.95 8.24 -10.84
CA SER A 16 0.70 7.99 -11.54
C SER A 16 -0.18 7.05 -10.72
N ILE A 17 -1.47 7.35 -10.64
CA ILE A 17 -2.47 6.52 -9.97
C ILE A 17 -3.61 6.28 -10.94
N ILE A 18 -3.75 5.02 -11.39
CA ILE A 18 -4.80 4.58 -12.30
C ILE A 18 -5.91 3.97 -11.46
N LEU A 19 -7.07 4.61 -11.47
CA LEU A 19 -8.25 4.17 -10.70
C LEU A 19 -8.97 3.03 -11.41
N ASP A 20 -9.72 2.25 -10.62
CA ASP A 20 -10.61 1.19 -11.10
C ASP A 20 -9.88 0.15 -11.98
N PHE A 21 -8.66 -0.20 -11.58
CA PHE A 21 -7.79 -1.10 -12.32
C PHE A 21 -8.32 -2.55 -12.34
N ASN A 22 -8.90 -3.02 -11.23
CA ASN A 22 -9.58 -4.31 -11.11
C ASN A 22 -11.09 -4.06 -10.95
N ILE A 23 -11.90 -4.71 -11.77
CA ILE A 23 -13.36 -4.50 -11.81
C ILE A 23 -14.10 -5.20 -10.66
N HIS A 24 -13.48 -6.16 -9.98
CA HIS A 24 -14.13 -6.96 -8.93
C HIS A 24 -14.04 -6.34 -7.55
N ALA A 25 -12.93 -5.64 -7.24
CA ALA A 25 -12.71 -5.03 -5.94
C ALA A 25 -13.65 -3.82 -5.69
N GLU A 26 -13.98 -3.55 -4.43
CA GLU A 26 -14.74 -2.34 -4.07
C GLU A 26 -13.93 -1.07 -4.32
N GLY A 27 -12.63 -1.13 -4.12
CA GLY A 27 -11.70 -0.08 -4.52
C GLY A 27 -10.44 -0.67 -5.12
N SER A 28 -10.02 -0.18 -6.27
CA SER A 28 -8.84 -0.70 -6.96
C SER A 28 -8.03 0.42 -7.60
N VAL A 29 -6.71 0.34 -7.46
CA VAL A 29 -5.78 1.26 -8.12
C VAL A 29 -4.51 0.54 -8.55
N LEU A 30 -3.92 1.00 -9.63
CA LEU A 30 -2.51 0.77 -9.96
C LEU A 30 -1.75 2.06 -9.66
N VAL A 31 -0.89 2.01 -8.64
CA VAL A 31 -0.01 3.13 -8.29
C VAL A 31 1.38 2.90 -8.88
N LYS A 32 1.96 3.95 -9.42
CA LYS A 32 3.31 3.95 -9.99
C LYS A 32 4.13 5.09 -9.40
N PHE A 33 5.33 4.77 -8.92
CA PHE A 33 6.37 5.73 -8.54
C PHE A 33 7.57 5.45 -9.43
N GLY A 34 7.66 6.14 -10.57
CA GLY A 34 8.58 5.78 -11.64
C GLY A 34 8.38 4.32 -12.07
N ASN A 35 9.43 3.50 -11.95
CA ASN A 35 9.41 2.07 -12.28
C ASN A 35 8.84 1.18 -11.15
N THR A 36 8.52 1.72 -9.99
CA THR A 36 7.84 0.92 -8.94
C THR A 36 6.34 0.93 -9.18
N HIS A 37 5.77 -0.25 -9.44
CA HIS A 37 4.35 -0.44 -9.75
C HIS A 37 3.71 -1.39 -8.75
N VAL A 38 2.59 -0.97 -8.12
CA VAL A 38 1.84 -1.77 -7.14
C VAL A 38 0.36 -1.73 -7.46
N ILE A 39 -0.28 -2.89 -7.51
CA ILE A 39 -1.74 -2.99 -7.54
C ILE A 39 -2.23 -2.99 -6.09
N CYS A 40 -3.20 -2.13 -5.77
CA CYS A 40 -3.84 -2.10 -4.46
C CYS A 40 -5.34 -2.32 -4.65
N ASN A 41 -5.86 -3.40 -4.05
CA ASN A 41 -7.27 -3.78 -4.11
C ASN A 41 -7.87 -3.77 -2.71
N ALA A 42 -8.94 -3.03 -2.50
CA ALA A 42 -9.67 -3.01 -1.24
C ALA A 42 -10.94 -3.85 -1.36
N THR A 43 -11.05 -4.86 -0.50
CA THR A 43 -12.21 -5.74 -0.38
C THR A 43 -12.98 -5.40 0.89
N VAL A 44 -14.31 -5.29 0.80
CA VAL A 44 -15.19 -4.95 1.92
C VAL A 44 -16.03 -6.14 2.32
N GLU A 45 -15.93 -6.55 3.57
CA GLU A 45 -16.73 -7.61 4.17
C GLU A 45 -17.67 -7.03 5.24
N LYS A 46 -18.95 -7.40 5.20
CA LYS A 46 -19.95 -7.06 6.24
C LYS A 46 -19.82 -8.03 7.43
N ALA A 47 -18.63 -8.06 8.01
CA ALA A 47 -18.30 -8.90 9.16
C ALA A 47 -17.19 -8.26 9.96
N THR A 48 -17.10 -8.55 11.25
CA THR A 48 -15.94 -8.19 12.08
C THR A 48 -15.11 -9.44 12.40
N PRO A 49 -13.79 -9.32 12.55
CA PRO A 49 -12.96 -10.45 12.97
C PRO A 49 -13.47 -11.06 14.29
N ARG A 50 -13.34 -12.37 14.46
CA ARG A 50 -13.83 -13.08 15.67
C ARG A 50 -13.34 -12.48 17.00
N TRP A 51 -12.10 -11.98 17.00
CA TRP A 51 -11.50 -11.36 18.20
C TRP A 51 -12.06 -9.96 18.49
N MET A 52 -12.87 -9.37 17.57
CA MET A 52 -13.54 -8.06 17.71
C MET A 52 -15.06 -8.16 17.87
N GLN A 53 -15.63 -9.33 18.09
CA GLN A 53 -17.10 -9.53 18.09
C GLN A 53 -17.88 -8.63 19.08
N ASN A 54 -17.23 -8.22 20.19
CA ASN A 54 -17.79 -7.32 21.18
C ASN A 54 -17.33 -5.85 21.02
N ASP A 55 -16.57 -5.55 19.98
CA ASP A 55 -16.06 -4.20 19.72
C ASP A 55 -17.06 -3.44 18.85
N LYS A 56 -17.30 -2.18 19.19
CA LYS A 56 -18.18 -1.29 18.40
C LYS A 56 -17.44 -0.60 17.25
N ARG A 57 -16.36 -1.19 16.78
CA ARG A 57 -15.53 -0.68 15.69
C ARG A 57 -15.48 -1.67 14.53
N GLY A 58 -15.25 -1.16 13.33
CA GLY A 58 -14.83 -1.98 12.21
C GLY A 58 -13.32 -2.19 12.21
N TRP A 59 -12.83 -2.90 11.22
CA TRP A 59 -11.40 -3.18 11.09
C TRP A 59 -10.89 -2.86 9.69
N VAL A 60 -9.67 -2.36 9.62
CA VAL A 60 -8.92 -2.17 8.37
C VAL A 60 -7.58 -2.86 8.50
N THR A 61 -7.27 -3.72 7.57
CA THR A 61 -6.00 -4.45 7.52
C THR A 61 -5.42 -4.42 6.10
N ALA A 62 -4.19 -4.88 5.95
CA ALA A 62 -3.57 -4.99 4.65
C ALA A 62 -2.76 -6.29 4.54
N GLU A 63 -2.69 -6.80 3.32
CA GLU A 63 -1.76 -7.82 2.91
C GLU A 63 -0.77 -7.23 1.90
N TYR A 64 0.40 -7.85 1.80
CA TYR A 64 1.46 -7.39 0.90
C TYR A 64 2.16 -8.58 0.28
N GLY A 65 2.42 -8.49 -1.00
CA GLY A 65 3.18 -9.51 -1.71
C GLY A 65 3.98 -8.92 -2.87
N MET A 66 4.96 -9.68 -3.33
CA MET A 66 5.75 -9.34 -4.52
C MET A 66 5.65 -10.47 -5.53
N LEU A 67 5.36 -10.14 -6.80
CA LEU A 67 5.39 -11.14 -7.86
C LEU A 67 6.82 -11.67 -8.06
N PRO A 68 7.00 -12.93 -8.46
CA PRO A 68 8.34 -13.54 -8.62
C PRO A 68 9.28 -12.74 -9.52
N ARG A 69 8.78 -12.07 -10.53
CA ARG A 69 9.56 -11.24 -11.47
C ARG A 69 9.33 -9.75 -11.28
N SER A 70 8.89 -9.33 -10.10
CA SER A 70 8.85 -7.90 -9.76
C SER A 70 10.24 -7.30 -9.59
N THR A 71 11.27 -8.11 -9.41
CA THR A 71 12.68 -7.74 -9.23
C THR A 71 13.55 -8.23 -10.40
N ASN A 72 14.78 -7.74 -10.49
CA ASN A 72 15.75 -8.11 -11.54
C ASN A 72 15.99 -9.62 -11.62
N GLU A 73 16.04 -10.30 -10.47
CA GLU A 73 16.12 -11.74 -10.38
C GLU A 73 14.79 -12.34 -9.93
N ARG A 74 14.52 -13.57 -10.36
CA ARG A 74 13.29 -14.27 -9.97
C ARG A 74 13.33 -14.67 -8.49
N MET A 75 12.40 -14.18 -7.71
CA MET A 75 12.15 -14.62 -6.34
C MET A 75 11.22 -15.84 -6.31
N ASN A 76 11.41 -16.73 -5.35
CA ASN A 76 10.46 -17.82 -5.10
C ASN A 76 9.18 -17.26 -4.48
N ARG A 77 8.02 -17.84 -4.89
CA ARG A 77 6.75 -17.53 -4.21
C ARG A 77 6.80 -17.96 -2.75
N GLU A 78 6.33 -17.13 -1.85
CA GLU A 78 6.28 -17.46 -0.41
C GLU A 78 5.39 -18.68 -0.13
N ALA A 79 4.36 -18.90 -0.95
CA ALA A 79 3.52 -20.09 -0.88
C ALA A 79 4.33 -21.42 -0.96
N HIS A 80 5.43 -21.45 -1.71
CA HIS A 80 6.32 -22.62 -1.76
C HIS A 80 7.06 -22.89 -0.44
N ARG A 81 7.23 -21.86 0.39
CA ARG A 81 7.89 -21.98 1.70
C ARG A 81 6.91 -22.31 2.82
N GLY A 82 5.60 -22.32 2.53
CA GLY A 82 4.52 -22.54 3.51
C GLY A 82 4.38 -21.45 4.57
N LYS A 83 5.15 -20.37 4.49
CA LYS A 83 5.08 -19.22 5.39
C LYS A 83 5.55 -17.93 4.72
N GLN A 84 4.98 -16.80 5.16
CA GLN A 84 5.44 -15.47 4.77
C GLN A 84 6.79 -15.13 5.42
N SER A 85 7.57 -14.29 4.75
CA SER A 85 8.81 -13.76 5.31
C SER A 85 8.53 -12.72 6.40
N GLY A 86 9.48 -12.53 7.31
CA GLY A 86 9.39 -11.48 8.33
C GLY A 86 9.25 -10.08 7.72
N ARG A 87 9.89 -9.84 6.56
CA ARG A 87 9.77 -8.59 5.80
C ARG A 87 8.33 -8.38 5.29
N THR A 88 7.72 -9.40 4.69
CA THR A 88 6.33 -9.34 4.20
C THR A 88 5.39 -9.00 5.34
N MET A 89 5.50 -9.71 6.48
CA MET A 89 4.67 -9.48 7.66
C MET A 89 4.88 -8.08 8.26
N GLU A 90 6.10 -7.58 8.28
CA GLU A 90 6.41 -6.22 8.76
C GLU A 90 5.71 -5.18 7.88
N ILE A 91 5.81 -5.31 6.55
CA ILE A 91 5.23 -4.36 5.61
C ILE A 91 3.69 -4.39 5.67
N GLN A 92 3.06 -5.56 5.74
CA GLN A 92 1.60 -5.69 5.95
C GLN A 92 1.15 -4.91 7.19
N ARG A 93 1.85 -5.08 8.31
CA ARG A 93 1.54 -4.38 9.56
C ARG A 93 1.74 -2.87 9.45
N LEU A 94 2.75 -2.43 8.73
CA LEU A 94 3.03 -1.01 8.47
C LEU A 94 1.90 -0.38 7.65
N ILE A 95 1.52 -1.00 6.53
CA ILE A 95 0.42 -0.52 5.68
C ILE A 95 -0.89 -0.47 6.50
N GLY A 96 -1.26 -1.58 7.14
CA GLY A 96 -2.50 -1.65 7.93
C GLY A 96 -2.57 -0.58 9.03
N ARG A 97 -1.45 -0.31 9.74
CA ARG A 97 -1.41 0.78 10.74
C ARG A 97 -1.59 2.15 10.11
N SER A 98 -0.98 2.39 8.96
CA SER A 98 -1.12 3.66 8.23
C SER A 98 -2.56 3.88 7.78
N LEU A 99 -3.21 2.86 7.22
CA LEU A 99 -4.62 2.92 6.80
C LEU A 99 -5.58 3.18 7.96
N ARG A 100 -5.34 2.58 9.14
CA ARG A 100 -6.16 2.83 10.32
C ARG A 100 -6.07 4.28 10.85
N GLN A 101 -5.00 5.01 10.54
CA GLN A 101 -4.94 6.45 10.83
C GLN A 101 -5.75 7.30 9.82
N ALA A 102 -6.02 6.76 8.65
CA ALA A 102 -6.80 7.44 7.62
C ALA A 102 -8.31 7.46 7.93
N VAL A 103 -8.80 6.56 8.79
CA VAL A 103 -10.24 6.35 8.99
C VAL A 103 -10.66 6.36 10.46
N ASN A 104 -11.93 6.68 10.69
CA ASN A 104 -12.61 6.47 11.96
C ASN A 104 -13.22 5.06 11.99
N LEU A 105 -12.63 4.16 12.77
CA LEU A 105 -13.07 2.77 12.85
C LEU A 105 -14.45 2.59 13.50
N GLU A 106 -14.92 3.52 14.33
CA GLU A 106 -16.26 3.46 14.91
C GLU A 106 -17.35 3.62 13.83
N LYS A 107 -17.10 4.48 12.83
CA LYS A 107 -18.01 4.66 11.70
C LYS A 107 -18.02 3.47 10.74
N LEU A 108 -17.08 2.54 10.91
CA LEU A 108 -16.97 1.29 10.15
C LEU A 108 -17.48 0.08 10.93
N MET A 109 -18.20 0.28 12.05
CA MET A 109 -18.75 -0.84 12.84
C MET A 109 -19.47 -1.84 11.95
N GLY A 110 -19.15 -3.12 12.12
CA GLY A 110 -19.72 -4.23 11.35
C GLY A 110 -19.04 -4.50 10.01
N TYR A 111 -17.96 -3.76 9.67
CA TYR A 111 -17.20 -3.96 8.44
C TYR A 111 -15.75 -4.33 8.72
N THR A 112 -15.23 -5.21 7.89
CA THR A 112 -13.78 -5.43 7.74
C THR A 112 -13.38 -5.01 6.33
N ILE A 113 -12.29 -4.25 6.21
CA ILE A 113 -11.72 -3.89 4.92
C ILE A 113 -10.30 -4.43 4.87
N THR A 114 -10.04 -5.31 3.91
CA THR A 114 -8.71 -5.83 3.62
C THR A 114 -8.19 -5.16 2.36
N VAL A 115 -6.97 -4.62 2.42
CA VAL A 115 -6.33 -4.04 1.24
C VAL A 115 -5.13 -4.89 0.85
N ASP A 116 -5.23 -5.53 -0.30
CA ASP A 116 -4.16 -6.33 -0.90
C ASP A 116 -3.25 -5.43 -1.72
N CYS A 117 -1.95 -5.49 -1.46
CA CYS A 117 -0.92 -4.71 -2.14
C CYS A 117 0.05 -5.64 -2.85
N ASP A 118 -0.09 -5.79 -4.16
CA ASP A 118 0.72 -6.67 -4.99
C ASP A 118 1.73 -5.88 -5.81
N VAL A 119 3.01 -6.04 -5.49
CA VAL A 119 4.11 -5.41 -6.24
C VAL A 119 4.33 -6.18 -7.54
N ILE A 120 4.04 -5.55 -8.67
CA ILE A 120 4.25 -6.12 -10.00
C ILE A 120 5.60 -5.75 -10.59
N GLN A 121 6.16 -4.60 -10.18
CA GLN A 121 7.51 -4.16 -10.53
C GLN A 121 8.10 -3.35 -9.38
N ALA A 122 9.33 -3.63 -8.98
CA ALA A 122 10.01 -3.00 -7.85
C ALA A 122 11.28 -2.29 -8.28
N ASP A 123 11.35 -1.00 -7.95
CA ASP A 123 12.52 -0.13 -8.17
C ASP A 123 12.65 0.86 -7.00
N GLY A 124 12.77 0.34 -5.77
CA GLY A 124 12.77 1.13 -4.54
C GLY A 124 11.37 1.67 -4.16
N GLY A 125 11.16 1.93 -2.88
CA GLY A 125 9.93 2.57 -2.38
C GLY A 125 8.65 1.72 -2.47
N THR A 126 8.72 0.39 -2.55
CA THR A 126 7.51 -0.46 -2.64
C THR A 126 6.57 -0.31 -1.45
N ARG A 127 7.10 -0.13 -0.23
CA ARG A 127 6.30 0.12 0.99
C ARG A 127 5.51 1.41 0.90
N THR A 128 6.18 2.48 0.47
CA THR A 128 5.60 3.83 0.39
C THR A 128 4.59 3.95 -0.73
N ALA A 129 4.87 3.36 -1.89
CA ALA A 129 3.91 3.25 -2.99
C ALA A 129 2.67 2.45 -2.56
N SER A 130 2.85 1.32 -1.83
CA SER A 130 1.75 0.53 -1.29
C SER A 130 0.88 1.33 -0.32
N ILE A 131 1.47 2.08 0.63
CA ILE A 131 0.70 2.91 1.57
C ILE A 131 -0.13 3.95 0.82
N THR A 132 0.48 4.65 -0.13
CA THR A 132 -0.19 5.69 -0.92
C THR A 132 -1.30 5.10 -1.78
N GLY A 133 -1.03 4.04 -2.54
CA GLY A 133 -2.03 3.36 -3.37
C GLY A 133 -3.15 2.72 -2.54
N ALA A 134 -2.81 2.07 -1.42
CA ALA A 134 -3.78 1.47 -0.51
C ALA A 134 -4.73 2.51 0.10
N THR A 135 -4.23 3.72 0.42
CA THR A 135 -5.09 4.82 0.90
C THR A 135 -6.12 5.21 -0.16
N VAL A 136 -5.72 5.31 -1.42
CA VAL A 136 -6.64 5.65 -2.53
C VAL A 136 -7.64 4.51 -2.77
N ALA A 137 -7.19 3.24 -2.76
CA ALA A 137 -8.07 2.08 -2.89
C ALA A 137 -9.11 2.02 -1.75
N LEU A 138 -8.66 2.22 -0.51
CA LEU A 138 -9.55 2.31 0.66
C LEU A 138 -10.60 3.42 0.51
N HIS A 139 -10.18 4.59 0.06
CA HIS A 139 -11.08 5.72 -0.18
C HIS A 139 -12.16 5.39 -1.22
N LYS A 140 -11.77 4.75 -2.33
CA LYS A 140 -12.69 4.27 -3.38
C LYS A 140 -13.68 3.25 -2.83
N ALA A 141 -13.21 2.28 -2.04
CA ALA A 141 -14.05 1.27 -1.43
C ALA A 141 -15.07 1.88 -0.47
N LEU A 142 -14.64 2.81 0.40
CA LEU A 142 -15.54 3.52 1.32
C LEU A 142 -16.60 4.33 0.59
N LYS A 143 -16.23 4.97 -0.52
CA LYS A 143 -17.18 5.67 -1.39
C LYS A 143 -18.23 4.71 -1.97
N LYS A 144 -17.82 3.55 -2.48
CA LYS A 144 -18.70 2.55 -3.07
C LYS A 144 -19.74 2.01 -2.08
N ILE A 145 -19.41 1.95 -0.78
CA ILE A 145 -20.33 1.50 0.28
C ILE A 145 -20.98 2.65 1.06
N GLU A 146 -20.90 3.88 0.58
CA GLU A 146 -21.51 5.08 1.18
C GLU A 146 -21.01 5.35 2.62
N LYS A 147 -19.72 5.10 2.87
CA LYS A 147 -19.04 5.31 4.16
C LYS A 147 -17.91 6.35 4.08
N GLU A 148 -17.97 7.31 3.17
CA GLU A 148 -16.96 8.38 3.04
C GLU A 148 -16.79 9.20 4.32
N ASN A 149 -17.84 9.30 5.12
CA ASN A 149 -17.81 9.98 6.41
C ASN A 149 -16.89 9.30 7.44
N ALA A 150 -16.43 8.07 7.17
CA ALA A 150 -15.42 7.41 7.98
C ALA A 150 -13.99 7.88 7.68
N ILE A 151 -13.77 8.60 6.59
CA ILE A 151 -12.45 9.12 6.22
C ILE A 151 -12.12 10.32 7.10
N ASN A 152 -11.00 10.25 7.83
CA ASN A 152 -10.48 11.35 8.64
C ASN A 152 -9.39 12.13 7.92
N ASN A 153 -8.45 11.40 7.31
CA ASN A 153 -7.24 11.98 6.73
C ASN A 153 -6.83 11.23 5.46
N LEU A 154 -6.08 11.90 4.59
CA LEU A 154 -5.33 11.24 3.53
C LEU A 154 -3.94 10.88 4.07
N VAL A 155 -3.49 9.67 3.79
CA VAL A 155 -2.15 9.20 4.14
C VAL A 155 -1.37 8.92 2.86
N ALA A 156 -0.22 9.56 2.72
CA ALA A 156 0.73 9.31 1.66
C ALA A 156 2.10 9.04 2.30
N ALA A 157 2.93 8.26 1.63
CA ALA A 157 4.26 7.93 2.11
C ALA A 157 5.29 8.05 0.99
N ILE A 158 6.50 8.45 1.38
CA ILE A 158 7.65 8.53 0.47
C ILE A 158 8.91 8.07 1.21
N SER A 159 9.86 7.49 0.48
CA SER A 159 11.17 7.14 1.04
C SER A 159 12.09 8.35 1.11
N VAL A 160 12.89 8.42 2.16
CA VAL A 160 13.94 9.42 2.35
C VAL A 160 15.18 8.70 2.85
N GLY A 161 16.34 9.07 2.38
CA GLY A 161 17.60 8.51 2.83
C GLY A 161 18.76 9.45 2.68
N ILE A 162 19.93 8.99 3.13
CA ILE A 162 21.21 9.68 2.98
C ILE A 162 22.08 8.84 2.06
N CYS A 163 22.52 9.41 0.96
CA CYS A 163 23.47 8.81 0.04
C CYS A 163 24.64 9.75 -0.18
N LYS A 164 25.88 9.28 0.11
CA LYS A 164 27.11 10.10 0.01
C LYS A 164 26.97 11.47 0.70
N ASP A 165 26.50 11.44 1.94
CA ASP A 165 26.28 12.62 2.81
C ASP A 165 25.22 13.63 2.31
N GLU A 166 24.45 13.29 1.28
CA GLU A 166 23.34 14.12 0.78
C GLU A 166 21.98 13.48 1.11
N LEU A 167 21.01 14.32 1.52
CA LEU A 167 19.64 13.90 1.74
C LEU A 167 18.93 13.72 0.39
N LEU A 168 18.36 12.55 0.16
CA LEU A 168 17.60 12.22 -1.05
C LEU A 168 16.14 11.89 -0.71
N LEU A 169 15.24 12.47 -1.50
CA LEU A 169 13.82 12.16 -1.49
C LEU A 169 13.52 11.12 -2.57
N ASP A 170 12.64 10.15 -2.24
CA ASP A 170 12.15 9.13 -3.17
C ASP A 170 13.27 8.34 -3.86
N LEU A 171 14.01 7.58 -3.05
CA LEU A 171 15.12 6.75 -3.52
C LEU A 171 14.61 5.63 -4.42
N ASP A 172 15.36 5.37 -5.50
CA ASP A 172 15.20 4.17 -6.31
C ASP A 172 15.98 2.97 -5.70
N TYR A 173 16.05 1.86 -6.43
CA TYR A 173 16.71 0.65 -5.91
C TYR A 173 18.24 0.76 -5.83
N GLU A 174 18.87 1.61 -6.65
CA GLU A 174 20.31 1.75 -6.72
C GLU A 174 20.85 2.80 -5.73
N GLU A 175 20.02 3.67 -5.24
CA GLU A 175 20.31 4.71 -4.26
C GLU A 175 20.19 4.19 -2.82
#